data_7ac713fe34d3f229ca1ac5ed69ce096e
#
_entry.id   7ac713fe34d3f229ca1ac5ed69ce096e
#
_cell.length_a   1.000
_cell.length_b   1.000
_cell.length_c   1.000
_cell.angle_alpha   90.00
_cell.angle_beta   90.00
_cell.angle_gamma   90.00
#
_symmetry.space_group_name_H-M   'P 1'
#
loop_
_entity.id
_entity.type
_entity.pdbx_description
1 polymer ?
#
loop_
_entity_poly.entity_id
_entity_poly.type
_entity_poly.pdbx_seq_one_letter_code
_entity_poly.pdbx_strand_id
1 'polypeptide(L)'
;LSIRRQRQMCIRDSYKYYQGIIEWLLAHTNLTIHYITSDPEDQIFALAEKEDKIRAYYIGEKRLITLMMKMDADVVVMTMPDIENFHIKRSYIRKDMEYIYIPHCMDSLNMTMRTGSMDHYDTVYCVGKHHTEEIRKTEEAYGLPPKKLIDWGYCLLDRMIEDYRKADKTPHEKKHILIAPSWQKDNIVDSCLEGMLDDLAGKGYEVVVRPHPQQVRLQQDKMDRLKERYAKNPDIDIQTDFSSNSTVFEADLLVTDWSGIAYEYAFTTKKPVLFVDTPMKVMNPEYQKIDTVPINIWMRDVIGDRLDPAKTEETESKVRNLLEQKDAYHDRIEKFVEEYVYNLGNSAEVGAKYIVQALSLIHISE
;
A
#
# COMPACT_ATOMS: atom_id res chain seq x y z
N LEU A 1 8.67 12.34 -17.48
CA LEU A 1 8.99 13.04 -16.21
C LEU A 1 8.17 12.49 -15.03
N SER A 2 6.89 12.18 -15.19
CA SER A 2 6.04 11.60 -14.12
C SER A 2 6.48 10.19 -13.71
N ILE A 3 7.01 9.41 -14.63
CA ILE A 3 7.48 8.03 -14.42
C ILE A 3 8.70 7.96 -13.50
N ARG A 4 9.63 8.90 -13.63
CA ARG A 4 10.80 9.01 -12.72
C ARG A 4 10.38 9.38 -11.29
N ARG A 5 9.34 10.23 -11.14
CA ARG A 5 8.85 10.66 -9.83
C ARG A 5 8.09 9.55 -9.09
N GLN A 6 7.33 8.72 -9.81
CA GLN A 6 6.67 7.55 -9.20
C GLN A 6 7.69 6.51 -8.70
N ARG A 7 8.80 6.31 -9.43
CA ARG A 7 9.89 5.42 -8.99
C ARG A 7 10.56 5.90 -7.70
N GLN A 8 10.74 7.22 -7.52
CA GLN A 8 11.28 7.78 -6.27
C GLN A 8 10.36 7.52 -5.06
N MET A 9 9.06 7.46 -5.28
CA MET A 9 8.10 7.18 -4.20
C MET A 9 8.15 5.72 -3.72
N CYS A 10 8.34 4.78 -4.65
CA CYS A 10 8.43 3.35 -4.31
C CYS A 10 9.76 2.98 -3.62
N ILE A 11 10.80 3.81 -3.73
CA ILE A 11 12.13 3.59 -3.13
C ILE A 11 12.22 4.20 -1.72
N ARG A 12 11.47 5.26 -1.45
CA ARG A 12 11.40 5.90 -0.13
C ARG A 12 10.34 5.19 0.71
N ASP A 13 10.66 4.71 1.86
CA ASP A 13 9.73 4.05 2.78
C ASP A 13 9.39 2.58 2.42
N SER A 14 10.35 1.86 1.83
CA SER A 14 10.15 0.45 1.48
C SER A 14 10.31 -0.51 2.66
N TYR A 15 11.04 -0.12 3.71
CA TYR A 15 11.34 -0.97 4.85
C TYR A 15 10.09 -1.59 5.49
N LYS A 16 9.02 -0.83 5.64
CA LYS A 16 7.76 -1.30 6.24
C LYS A 16 7.15 -2.54 5.56
N TYR A 17 7.41 -2.72 4.26
CA TYR A 17 6.92 -3.89 3.51
C TYR A 17 7.75 -5.14 3.74
N TYR A 18 9.03 -4.97 4.07
CA TYR A 18 9.97 -6.06 4.34
C TYR A 18 10.11 -6.35 5.83
N GLN A 19 9.73 -5.43 6.70
CA GLN A 19 10.04 -5.42 8.13
C GLN A 19 9.71 -6.76 8.78
N GLY A 20 8.51 -7.29 8.61
CA GLY A 20 8.12 -8.56 9.23
C GLY A 20 9.00 -9.73 8.76
N ILE A 21 9.33 -9.78 7.46
CA ILE A 21 10.19 -10.82 6.91
C ILE A 21 11.62 -10.70 7.48
N ILE A 22 12.16 -9.47 7.53
CA ILE A 22 13.50 -9.20 8.08
C ILE A 22 13.54 -9.62 9.56
N GLU A 23 12.58 -9.18 10.36
CA GLU A 23 12.49 -9.53 11.79
C GLU A 23 12.42 -11.04 12.01
N TRP A 24 11.62 -11.74 11.20
CA TRP A 24 11.51 -13.19 11.29
C TRP A 24 12.84 -13.89 10.92
N LEU A 25 13.49 -13.48 9.83
CA LEU A 25 14.79 -14.03 9.40
C LEU A 25 15.87 -13.81 10.47
N LEU A 26 15.92 -12.64 11.08
CA LEU A 26 16.88 -12.32 12.16
C LEU A 26 16.68 -13.21 13.38
N ALA A 27 15.42 -13.47 13.74
CA ALA A 27 15.08 -14.26 14.93
C ALA A 27 15.30 -15.78 14.73
N HIS A 28 15.13 -16.29 13.50
CA HIS A 28 15.06 -17.74 13.26
C HIS A 28 16.19 -18.29 12.38
N THR A 29 17.07 -17.44 11.85
CA THR A 29 18.16 -17.87 10.97
C THR A 29 19.48 -17.19 11.32
N ASN A 30 20.56 -17.68 10.75
CA ASN A 30 21.89 -17.06 10.80
C ASN A 30 22.25 -16.33 9.50
N LEU A 31 21.28 -16.07 8.63
CA LEU A 31 21.50 -15.38 7.37
C LEU A 31 21.94 -13.93 7.60
N THR A 32 22.87 -13.47 6.79
CA THR A 32 23.20 -12.05 6.70
C THR A 32 22.33 -11.40 5.64
N ILE A 33 21.61 -10.34 6.02
CA ILE A 33 20.70 -9.60 5.16
C ILE A 33 21.43 -8.39 4.58
N HIS A 34 21.57 -8.35 3.26
CA HIS A 34 22.08 -7.21 2.53
C HIS A 34 20.93 -6.33 2.08
N TYR A 35 20.75 -5.19 2.71
CA TYR A 35 19.66 -4.26 2.40
C TYR A 35 20.19 -3.04 1.64
N ILE A 36 19.62 -2.77 0.49
CA ILE A 36 20.06 -1.69 -0.41
C ILE A 36 18.90 -0.70 -0.55
N THR A 37 19.18 0.56 -0.23
CA THR A 37 18.22 1.65 -0.32
C THR A 37 18.81 2.87 -1.02
N SER A 38 17.93 3.66 -1.66
CA SER A 38 18.27 4.99 -2.19
C SER A 38 17.76 6.13 -1.30
N ASP A 39 17.24 5.80 -0.12
CA ASP A 39 16.86 6.78 0.89
C ASP A 39 17.94 6.84 1.98
N PRO A 40 18.61 8.01 2.14
CA PRO A 40 19.65 8.16 3.17
C PRO A 40 19.08 8.16 4.60
N GLU A 41 17.77 8.37 4.76
CA GLU A 41 17.08 8.41 6.04
C GLU A 41 16.30 7.12 6.35
N ASP A 42 16.54 6.03 5.57
CA ASP A 42 15.88 4.75 5.77
C ASP A 42 16.18 4.18 7.17
N GLN A 43 15.13 3.72 7.85
CA GLN A 43 15.21 3.14 9.20
C GLN A 43 16.18 1.96 9.32
N ILE A 44 16.46 1.29 8.22
CA ILE A 44 17.38 0.14 8.17
C ILE A 44 18.77 0.49 8.68
N PHE A 45 19.24 1.74 8.50
CA PHE A 45 20.57 2.14 8.98
C PHE A 45 20.66 2.11 10.50
N ALA A 46 19.63 2.63 11.19
CA ALA A 46 19.57 2.58 12.65
C ALA A 46 19.41 1.14 13.19
N LEU A 47 18.77 0.27 12.42
CA LEU A 47 18.67 -1.15 12.76
C LEU A 47 20.00 -1.88 12.55
N ALA A 48 20.71 -1.59 11.46
CA ALA A 48 22.02 -2.18 11.16
C ALA A 48 23.12 -1.81 12.15
N GLU A 49 22.98 -0.68 12.87
CA GLU A 49 23.89 -0.33 13.97
C GLU A 49 23.73 -1.25 15.21
N LYS A 50 22.57 -1.89 15.36
CA LYS A 50 22.21 -2.72 16.51
C LYS A 50 22.19 -4.21 16.22
N GLU A 51 22.18 -4.58 14.94
CA GLU A 51 21.98 -5.95 14.49
C GLU A 51 23.09 -6.38 13.50
N ASP A 52 24.03 -7.17 13.99
CA ASP A 52 25.22 -7.61 13.24
C ASP A 52 24.89 -8.44 11.99
N LYS A 53 23.69 -9.00 11.89
CA LYS A 53 23.25 -9.75 10.72
C LYS A 53 22.73 -8.86 9.59
N ILE A 54 22.66 -7.54 9.75
CA ILE A 54 22.23 -6.61 8.70
C ILE A 54 23.44 -5.85 8.16
N ARG A 55 23.50 -5.79 6.83
CA ARG A 55 24.41 -4.94 6.07
C ARG A 55 23.58 -3.97 5.24
N ALA A 56 23.45 -2.74 5.69
CA ALA A 56 22.68 -1.70 5.01
C ALA A 56 23.60 -0.88 4.08
N TYR A 57 23.16 -0.62 2.86
CA TYR A 57 23.90 0.11 1.84
C TYR A 57 23.05 1.23 1.25
N TYR A 58 23.57 2.45 1.30
CA TYR A 58 23.00 3.54 0.52
C TYR A 58 23.57 3.52 -0.90
N ILE A 59 22.69 3.62 -1.88
CA ILE A 59 23.07 3.73 -3.28
C ILE A 59 22.27 4.82 -3.99
N GLY A 60 22.97 5.77 -4.61
CA GLY A 60 22.30 6.77 -5.45
C GLY A 60 21.71 6.15 -6.72
N GLU A 61 20.63 6.70 -7.22
CA GLU A 61 19.83 6.17 -8.34
C GLU A 61 20.65 5.78 -9.58
N LYS A 62 21.66 6.58 -9.94
CA LYS A 62 22.53 6.31 -11.10
C LYS A 62 23.39 5.05 -10.91
N ARG A 63 23.79 4.77 -9.66
CA ARG A 63 24.62 3.61 -9.32
C ARG A 63 23.78 2.34 -9.18
N LEU A 64 22.50 2.47 -8.85
CA LEU A 64 21.57 1.35 -8.74
C LEU A 64 21.52 0.54 -10.04
N ILE A 65 21.51 1.20 -11.20
CA ILE A 65 21.51 0.52 -12.51
C ILE A 65 22.72 -0.40 -12.64
N THR A 66 23.91 0.13 -12.35
CA THR A 66 25.16 -0.64 -12.46
C THR A 66 25.23 -1.76 -11.41
N LEU A 67 24.73 -1.51 -10.20
CA LEU A 67 24.67 -2.53 -9.16
C LEU A 67 23.79 -3.70 -9.60
N MET A 68 22.59 -3.44 -10.07
CA MET A 68 21.65 -4.48 -10.51
C MET A 68 22.25 -5.34 -11.65
N MET A 69 22.89 -4.70 -12.62
CA MET A 69 23.52 -5.40 -13.74
C MET A 69 24.71 -6.30 -13.32
N LYS A 70 25.35 -5.99 -12.20
CA LYS A 70 26.54 -6.71 -11.68
C LYS A 70 26.26 -7.42 -10.35
N MET A 71 25.00 -7.55 -9.99
CA MET A 71 24.63 -8.19 -8.72
C MET A 71 25.03 -9.67 -8.76
N ASP A 72 25.68 -10.11 -7.70
CA ASP A 72 26.00 -11.49 -7.44
C ASP A 72 25.32 -11.88 -6.12
N ALA A 73 24.17 -12.48 -6.25
CA ALA A 73 23.33 -12.92 -5.14
C ALA A 73 22.52 -14.16 -5.57
N ASP A 74 22.09 -14.96 -4.64
CA ASP A 74 21.22 -16.11 -4.92
C ASP A 74 19.76 -15.69 -5.08
N VAL A 75 19.30 -14.84 -4.19
CA VAL A 75 17.92 -14.35 -4.15
C VAL A 75 17.90 -12.84 -4.01
N VAL A 76 17.08 -12.18 -4.80
CA VAL A 76 16.83 -10.74 -4.72
C VAL A 76 15.34 -10.50 -4.50
N VAL A 77 15.00 -9.76 -3.43
CA VAL A 77 13.62 -9.43 -3.05
C VAL A 77 13.38 -7.95 -3.30
N MET A 78 12.35 -7.60 -4.05
CA MET A 78 12.09 -6.23 -4.48
C MET A 78 10.60 -5.86 -4.45
N THR A 79 10.31 -4.59 -4.17
CA THR A 79 8.97 -3.99 -4.36
C THR A 79 8.86 -3.18 -5.66
N MET A 80 9.94 -3.09 -6.42
CA MET A 80 10.02 -2.29 -7.63
C MET A 80 9.54 -3.09 -8.85
N PRO A 81 8.44 -2.68 -9.52
CA PRO A 81 8.01 -3.31 -10.77
C PRO A 81 8.95 -2.93 -11.93
N ASP A 82 8.68 -3.48 -13.12
CA ASP A 82 9.31 -3.07 -14.38
C ASP A 82 10.82 -3.42 -14.53
N ILE A 83 11.31 -4.44 -13.84
CA ILE A 83 12.67 -4.96 -14.17
C ILE A 83 12.69 -5.43 -15.62
N GLU A 84 13.81 -5.29 -16.30
CA GLU A 84 14.04 -5.51 -17.74
C GLU A 84 13.30 -4.55 -18.70
N ASN A 85 12.19 -3.92 -18.27
CA ASN A 85 11.41 -3.06 -19.15
C ASN A 85 12.10 -1.71 -19.45
N PHE A 86 12.91 -1.22 -18.49
CA PHE A 86 13.59 0.09 -18.62
C PHE A 86 15.07 0.02 -18.29
N HIS A 87 15.54 0.87 -17.39
CA HIS A 87 16.97 0.97 -17.04
C HIS A 87 17.44 -0.09 -16.06
N ILE A 88 16.54 -0.62 -15.23
CA ILE A 88 16.88 -1.65 -14.26
C ILE A 88 16.82 -3.00 -14.96
N LYS A 89 17.95 -3.69 -14.98
CA LYS A 89 18.11 -4.99 -15.63
C LYS A 89 18.46 -6.06 -14.63
N ARG A 90 18.14 -7.31 -14.96
CA ARG A 90 18.63 -8.49 -14.22
C ARG A 90 20.14 -8.57 -14.37
N SER A 91 20.80 -9.27 -13.46
CA SER A 91 22.26 -9.45 -13.48
C SER A 91 22.75 -10.08 -14.78
N TYR A 92 23.84 -9.55 -15.31
CA TYR A 92 24.57 -10.15 -16.44
C TYR A 92 25.63 -11.16 -15.97
N ILE A 93 26.02 -11.06 -14.71
CA ILE A 93 27.07 -11.91 -14.13
C ILE A 93 26.48 -13.25 -13.72
N ARG A 94 25.34 -13.21 -13.04
CA ARG A 94 24.68 -14.39 -12.49
C ARG A 94 23.25 -14.52 -13.04
N LYS A 95 23.02 -15.59 -13.82
CA LYS A 95 21.74 -15.77 -14.55
C LYS A 95 20.72 -16.61 -13.78
N ASP A 96 21.17 -17.38 -12.82
CA ASP A 96 20.41 -18.30 -11.97
C ASP A 96 19.81 -17.65 -10.72
N MET A 97 20.01 -16.33 -10.53
CA MET A 97 19.40 -15.58 -9.43
C MET A 97 17.87 -15.63 -9.47
N GLU A 98 17.26 -15.89 -8.34
CA GLU A 98 15.81 -15.79 -8.18
C GLU A 98 15.40 -14.35 -7.83
N TYR A 99 14.48 -13.78 -8.62
CA TYR A 99 13.91 -12.46 -8.41
C TYR A 99 12.51 -12.58 -7.87
N ILE A 100 12.32 -12.16 -6.61
CA ILE A 100 11.06 -12.21 -5.90
C ILE A 100 10.46 -10.81 -5.85
N TYR A 101 9.22 -10.68 -6.31
CA TYR A 101 8.44 -9.45 -6.15
C TYR A 101 7.58 -9.51 -4.89
N ILE A 102 7.67 -8.48 -4.05
CA ILE A 102 6.77 -8.27 -2.91
C ILE A 102 5.88 -7.06 -3.20
N PRO A 103 4.54 -7.18 -3.14
CA PRO A 103 3.64 -6.05 -3.30
C PRO A 103 3.83 -5.01 -2.18
N HIS A 104 3.72 -3.75 -2.56
CA HIS A 104 3.73 -2.61 -1.62
C HIS A 104 2.33 -2.01 -1.40
N CYS A 105 1.30 -2.65 -1.95
CA CYS A 105 -0.11 -2.31 -1.77
C CYS A 105 -0.97 -3.57 -1.95
N MET A 106 -2.23 -3.46 -1.56
CA MET A 106 -3.23 -4.52 -1.72
C MET A 106 -4.12 -4.30 -2.94
N ASP A 107 -3.83 -3.27 -3.73
CA ASP A 107 -4.53 -2.93 -4.97
C ASP A 107 -4.37 -4.01 -6.04
N SER A 108 -5.27 -3.98 -7.03
CA SER A 108 -5.11 -4.76 -8.26
C SER A 108 -3.76 -4.50 -8.93
N LEU A 109 -2.98 -5.54 -9.13
CA LEU A 109 -1.72 -5.46 -9.87
C LEU A 109 -1.97 -5.12 -11.34
N ASN A 110 -3.04 -5.67 -11.92
CA ASN A 110 -3.40 -5.44 -13.31
C ASN A 110 -3.82 -3.99 -13.59
N MET A 111 -4.56 -3.36 -12.67
CA MET A 111 -5.07 -1.99 -12.86
C MET A 111 -4.01 -0.92 -12.51
N THR A 112 -3.20 -1.18 -11.48
CA THR A 112 -2.27 -0.19 -10.93
C THR A 112 -0.84 -0.30 -11.47
N MET A 113 -0.51 -1.39 -12.15
CA MET A 113 0.78 -1.61 -12.76
C MET A 113 0.64 -1.73 -14.28
N ARG A 114 1.70 -1.39 -14.99
CA ARG A 114 1.71 -1.49 -16.45
C ARG A 114 1.70 -2.94 -16.90
N THR A 115 1.15 -3.20 -18.07
CA THR A 115 1.33 -4.47 -18.78
C THR A 115 2.82 -4.81 -18.86
N GLY A 116 3.16 -6.04 -18.50
CA GLY A 116 4.55 -6.52 -18.51
C GLY A 116 5.40 -6.13 -17.30
N SER A 117 4.84 -5.41 -16.32
CA SER A 117 5.62 -4.95 -15.15
C SER A 117 6.17 -6.07 -14.28
N MET A 118 5.53 -7.25 -14.29
CA MET A 118 5.90 -8.44 -13.53
C MET A 118 6.56 -9.54 -14.37
N ASP A 119 6.69 -9.38 -15.70
CA ASP A 119 7.05 -10.47 -16.60
C ASP A 119 8.41 -11.08 -16.32
N HIS A 120 9.33 -10.31 -15.77
CA HIS A 120 10.70 -10.72 -15.52
C HIS A 120 10.99 -11.09 -14.05
N TYR A 121 9.95 -11.26 -13.23
CA TYR A 121 10.06 -11.86 -11.91
C TYR A 121 9.86 -13.37 -11.99
N ASP A 122 10.64 -14.13 -11.23
CA ASP A 122 10.53 -15.59 -11.13
C ASP A 122 9.42 -15.98 -10.16
N THR A 123 9.34 -15.24 -9.04
CA THR A 123 8.37 -15.47 -7.97
C THR A 123 7.64 -14.18 -7.62
N VAL A 124 6.34 -14.27 -7.36
CA VAL A 124 5.51 -13.15 -6.89
C VAL A 124 4.80 -13.55 -5.60
N TYR A 125 4.92 -12.72 -4.58
CA TYR A 125 4.14 -12.85 -3.35
C TYR A 125 2.75 -12.26 -3.56
N CYS A 126 1.73 -13.03 -3.24
CA CYS A 126 0.34 -12.65 -3.41
C CYS A 126 -0.28 -12.28 -2.06
N VAL A 127 -0.91 -11.12 -1.97
CA VAL A 127 -1.60 -10.65 -0.76
C VAL A 127 -2.87 -11.45 -0.51
N GLY A 128 -3.60 -11.76 -1.58
CA GLY A 128 -4.87 -12.45 -1.53
C GLY A 128 -5.25 -13.01 -2.90
N LYS A 129 -6.43 -13.60 -2.97
CA LYS A 129 -6.92 -14.33 -4.15
C LYS A 129 -6.89 -13.50 -5.45
N HIS A 130 -7.15 -12.18 -5.35
CA HIS A 130 -7.14 -11.29 -6.51
C HIS A 130 -5.77 -11.23 -7.20
N HIS A 131 -4.66 -11.17 -6.45
CA HIS A 131 -3.31 -11.16 -7.04
C HIS A 131 -3.03 -12.46 -7.80
N THR A 132 -3.37 -13.60 -7.18
CA THR A 132 -3.19 -14.90 -7.82
C THR A 132 -4.01 -15.01 -9.10
N GLU A 133 -5.28 -14.61 -9.06
CA GLU A 133 -6.16 -14.64 -10.22
C GLU A 133 -5.70 -13.71 -11.33
N GLU A 134 -5.39 -12.45 -11.02
CA GLU A 134 -4.92 -11.46 -12.00
C GLU A 134 -3.64 -11.89 -12.69
N ILE A 135 -2.66 -12.45 -11.94
CA ILE A 135 -1.41 -12.92 -12.53
C ILE A 135 -1.66 -14.11 -13.47
N ARG A 136 -2.45 -15.11 -13.05
CA ARG A 136 -2.77 -16.28 -13.89
C ARG A 136 -3.50 -15.90 -15.16
N LYS A 137 -4.49 -15.00 -15.06
CA LYS A 137 -5.22 -14.47 -16.21
C LYS A 137 -4.33 -13.62 -17.13
N THR A 138 -3.38 -12.88 -16.57
CA THR A 138 -2.38 -12.14 -17.35
C THR A 138 -1.47 -13.10 -18.12
N GLU A 139 -0.98 -14.15 -17.47
CA GLU A 139 -0.16 -15.18 -18.10
C GLU A 139 -0.90 -15.85 -19.27
N GLU A 140 -2.19 -16.20 -19.06
CA GLU A 140 -3.03 -16.77 -20.10
C GLU A 140 -3.26 -15.79 -21.28
N ALA A 141 -3.65 -14.55 -20.99
CA ALA A 141 -3.97 -13.55 -22.01
C ALA A 141 -2.79 -13.19 -22.90
N TYR A 142 -1.57 -13.20 -22.36
CA TYR A 142 -0.35 -12.81 -23.07
C TYR A 142 0.56 -14.00 -23.42
N GLY A 143 0.16 -15.24 -23.13
CA GLY A 143 0.96 -16.44 -23.42
C GLY A 143 2.29 -16.47 -22.69
N LEU A 144 2.33 -15.98 -21.43
CA LEU A 144 3.55 -15.90 -20.65
C LEU A 144 3.81 -17.22 -19.90
N PRO A 145 5.08 -17.57 -19.63
CA PRO A 145 5.39 -18.70 -18.78
C PRO A 145 4.86 -18.46 -17.35
N PRO A 146 4.33 -19.50 -16.68
CA PRO A 146 3.77 -19.36 -15.34
C PRO A 146 4.88 -19.04 -14.33
N LYS A 147 4.67 -17.97 -13.55
CA LYS A 147 5.51 -17.60 -12.42
C LYS A 147 5.19 -18.46 -11.21
N LYS A 148 6.12 -18.55 -10.29
CA LYS A 148 5.86 -19.10 -8.97
C LYS A 148 5.08 -18.08 -8.15
N LEU A 149 3.92 -18.46 -7.66
CA LEU A 149 3.08 -17.62 -6.80
C LEU A 149 3.10 -18.17 -5.38
N ILE A 150 3.32 -17.29 -4.43
CA ILE A 150 3.30 -17.62 -3.00
C ILE A 150 2.07 -16.95 -2.39
N ASP A 151 1.18 -17.73 -1.84
CA ASP A 151 0.06 -17.24 -1.03
C ASP A 151 0.64 -16.68 0.26
N TRP A 152 1.00 -15.39 0.21
CA TRP A 152 1.85 -14.77 1.23
C TRP A 152 1.06 -14.05 2.32
N GLY A 153 0.15 -13.18 1.96
CA GLY A 153 -0.48 -12.22 2.84
C GLY A 153 0.15 -10.82 2.72
N TYR A 154 0.16 -10.03 3.82
CA TYR A 154 0.71 -8.68 3.78
C TYR A 154 1.25 -8.25 5.15
N CYS A 155 2.58 -8.26 5.30
CA CYS A 155 3.24 -7.97 6.57
C CYS A 155 2.86 -6.62 7.19
N LEU A 156 2.65 -5.59 6.35
CA LEU A 156 2.21 -4.29 6.84
C LEU A 156 0.82 -4.36 7.47
N LEU A 157 -0.11 -5.11 6.87
CA LEU A 157 -1.45 -5.30 7.44
C LEU A 157 -1.38 -6.05 8.77
N ASP A 158 -0.59 -7.13 8.84
CA ASP A 158 -0.41 -7.90 10.07
C ASP A 158 0.06 -7.00 11.22
N ARG A 159 1.06 -6.16 10.95
CA ARG A 159 1.57 -5.16 11.91
C ARG A 159 0.52 -4.12 12.27
N MET A 160 -0.18 -3.55 11.30
CA MET A 160 -1.22 -2.55 11.56
C MET A 160 -2.34 -3.12 12.44
N ILE A 161 -2.74 -4.38 12.24
CA ILE A 161 -3.73 -5.07 13.08
C ILE A 161 -3.19 -5.24 14.51
N GLU A 162 -1.93 -5.62 14.66
CA GLU A 162 -1.29 -5.75 15.97
C GLU A 162 -1.19 -4.41 16.71
N ASP A 163 -0.75 -3.36 16.02
CA ASP A 163 -0.65 -2.01 16.56
C ASP A 163 -2.03 -1.44 16.93
N TYR A 164 -3.03 -1.66 16.07
CA TYR A 164 -4.41 -1.26 16.35
C TYR A 164 -5.00 -1.98 17.57
N ARG A 165 -4.65 -3.25 17.81
CA ARG A 165 -5.08 -3.97 19.03
C ARG A 165 -4.49 -3.36 20.31
N LYS A 166 -3.30 -2.78 20.20
CA LYS A 166 -2.57 -2.13 21.32
C LYS A 166 -2.90 -0.65 21.48
N ALA A 167 -3.51 -0.02 20.44
CA ALA A 167 -3.84 1.40 20.46
C ALA A 167 -4.89 1.73 21.54
N ASP A 168 -4.82 2.95 22.05
CA ASP A 168 -5.85 3.48 22.96
C ASP A 168 -7.19 3.55 22.20
N LYS A 169 -8.22 2.99 22.78
CA LYS A 169 -9.59 2.95 22.26
C LYS A 169 -10.56 3.74 23.13
N THR A 170 -10.06 4.71 23.88
CA THR A 170 -10.92 5.60 24.66
C THR A 170 -11.92 6.28 23.73
N PRO A 171 -13.24 6.16 24.00
CA PRO A 171 -14.23 6.79 23.16
C PRO A 171 -14.06 8.31 23.15
N HIS A 172 -14.06 8.89 21.96
CA HIS A 172 -14.07 10.33 21.78
C HIS A 172 -15.48 10.91 21.96
N GLU A 173 -15.57 12.14 22.38
CA GLU A 173 -16.85 12.85 22.53
C GLU A 173 -17.55 13.01 21.18
N LYS A 174 -16.78 13.34 20.13
CA LYS A 174 -17.23 13.46 18.75
C LYS A 174 -16.75 12.28 17.93
N LYS A 175 -17.46 11.97 16.84
CA LYS A 175 -17.02 10.98 15.87
C LYS A 175 -15.90 11.54 14.99
N HIS A 176 -14.84 10.78 14.83
CA HIS A 176 -13.67 11.16 14.05
C HIS A 176 -13.80 10.68 12.60
N ILE A 177 -13.77 11.60 11.67
CA ILE A 177 -13.82 11.35 10.24
C ILE A 177 -12.45 11.65 9.64
N LEU A 178 -11.81 10.65 9.03
CA LEU A 178 -10.57 10.83 8.31
C LEU A 178 -10.84 10.96 6.82
N ILE A 179 -10.46 12.08 6.21
CA ILE A 179 -10.49 12.25 4.75
C ILE A 179 -9.07 12.11 4.22
N ALA A 180 -8.80 10.99 3.53
CA ALA A 180 -7.46 10.67 3.04
C ALA A 180 -7.47 10.43 1.51
N PRO A 181 -7.37 11.50 0.72
CA PRO A 181 -7.41 11.43 -0.74
C PRO A 181 -6.22 10.74 -1.36
N SER A 182 -6.42 10.14 -2.53
CA SER A 182 -5.32 9.74 -3.42
C SER A 182 -4.61 10.98 -4.00
N TRP A 183 -3.43 10.75 -4.60
CA TRP A 183 -2.66 11.85 -5.18
C TRP A 183 -2.74 11.85 -6.72
N GLN A 184 -3.84 11.64 -7.31
CA GLN A 184 -4.04 11.78 -8.76
C GLN A 184 -4.60 13.16 -9.11
N LYS A 185 -4.62 13.47 -10.40
CA LYS A 185 -5.35 14.64 -10.89
C LYS A 185 -6.85 14.45 -10.68
N ASP A 186 -7.56 15.54 -10.40
CA ASP A 186 -9.02 15.56 -10.19
C ASP A 186 -9.48 14.66 -9.01
N ASN A 187 -8.63 14.50 -7.99
CA ASN A 187 -8.95 13.80 -6.76
C ASN A 187 -9.91 14.61 -5.87
N ILE A 188 -10.21 14.11 -4.67
CA ILE A 188 -11.10 14.81 -3.70
C ILE A 188 -10.64 16.25 -3.43
N VAL A 189 -9.32 16.47 -3.21
CA VAL A 189 -8.79 17.83 -2.92
C VAL A 189 -8.96 18.77 -4.10
N ASP A 190 -8.90 18.25 -5.32
CA ASP A 190 -9.02 19.06 -6.52
C ASP A 190 -10.49 19.38 -6.89
N SER A 191 -11.43 18.52 -6.51
CA SER A 191 -12.79 18.54 -7.02
C SER A 191 -13.88 18.92 -6.00
N CYS A 192 -13.91 18.29 -4.82
CA CYS A 192 -15.08 18.32 -3.96
C CYS A 192 -14.80 18.49 -2.46
N LEU A 193 -13.53 18.54 -2.03
CA LEU A 193 -13.16 18.56 -0.60
C LEU A 193 -13.86 19.69 0.17
N GLU A 194 -13.83 20.91 -0.35
CA GLU A 194 -14.41 22.07 0.37
C GLU A 194 -15.91 21.92 0.58
N GLY A 195 -16.66 21.46 -0.44
CA GLY A 195 -18.09 21.20 -0.29
C GLY A 195 -18.41 20.11 0.72
N MET A 196 -17.59 19.06 0.77
CA MET A 196 -17.73 17.99 1.77
C MET A 196 -17.44 18.50 3.19
N LEU A 197 -16.39 19.30 3.37
CA LEU A 197 -16.07 19.91 4.67
C LEU A 197 -17.14 20.88 5.15
N ASP A 198 -17.70 21.67 4.23
CA ASP A 198 -18.78 22.61 4.55
C ASP A 198 -20.07 21.88 4.96
N ASP A 199 -20.37 20.69 4.37
CA ASP A 199 -21.51 19.85 4.76
C ASP A 199 -21.31 19.14 6.12
N LEU A 200 -20.07 18.77 6.46
CA LEU A 200 -19.74 18.15 7.76
C LEU A 200 -19.59 19.18 8.90
N ALA A 201 -19.30 20.44 8.58
CA ALA A 201 -19.02 21.49 9.57
C ALA A 201 -20.17 21.69 10.54
N GLY A 202 -19.88 21.68 11.86
CA GLY A 202 -20.88 21.90 12.91
C GLY A 202 -21.91 20.77 13.10
N LYS A 203 -21.69 19.60 12.50
CA LYS A 203 -22.57 18.42 12.60
C LYS A 203 -22.16 17.45 13.71
N GLY A 204 -21.19 17.81 14.56
CA GLY A 204 -20.76 16.99 15.69
C GLY A 204 -19.68 15.98 15.35
N TYR A 205 -18.95 16.21 14.26
CA TYR A 205 -17.78 15.42 13.86
C TYR A 205 -16.47 16.19 14.11
N GLU A 206 -15.40 15.47 14.39
CA GLU A 206 -14.04 15.95 14.21
C GLU A 206 -13.51 15.39 12.89
N VAL A 207 -13.09 16.28 11.98
CA VAL A 207 -12.68 15.91 10.63
C VAL A 207 -11.21 16.20 10.46
N VAL A 208 -10.43 15.16 10.18
CA VAL A 208 -9.01 15.27 9.82
C VAL A 208 -8.85 15.04 8.34
N VAL A 209 -8.33 16.02 7.61
CA VAL A 209 -7.95 15.87 6.21
C VAL A 209 -6.46 15.55 6.17
N ARG A 210 -6.12 14.37 5.65
CA ARG A 210 -4.75 13.89 5.50
C ARG A 210 -4.42 13.67 4.02
N PRO A 211 -4.03 14.72 3.28
CA PRO A 211 -3.69 14.62 1.87
C PRO A 211 -2.49 13.71 1.67
N HIS A 212 -2.37 13.11 0.49
CA HIS A 212 -1.21 12.27 0.19
C HIS A 212 0.10 13.07 0.28
N PRO A 213 1.22 12.53 0.82
CA PRO A 213 2.49 13.26 0.97
C PRO A 213 3.00 13.93 -0.31
N GLN A 214 2.79 13.28 -1.47
CA GLN A 214 3.13 13.87 -2.77
C GLN A 214 2.29 15.12 -3.09
N GLN A 215 1.03 15.14 -2.71
CA GLN A 215 0.16 16.29 -2.92
C GLN A 215 0.60 17.46 -2.04
N VAL A 216 0.91 17.20 -0.77
CA VAL A 216 1.47 18.21 0.13
C VAL A 216 2.75 18.81 -0.46
N ARG A 217 3.68 17.98 -0.93
CA ARG A 217 4.94 18.45 -1.51
C ARG A 217 4.77 19.25 -2.81
N LEU A 218 3.81 18.88 -3.65
CA LEU A 218 3.64 19.47 -4.99
C LEU A 218 2.67 20.65 -5.01
N GLN A 219 1.78 20.75 -4.03
CA GLN A 219 0.69 21.74 -3.97
C GLN A 219 0.67 22.45 -2.61
N GLN A 220 1.82 22.85 -2.09
CA GLN A 220 1.93 23.50 -0.77
C GLN A 220 1.01 24.71 -0.65
N ASP A 221 0.97 25.58 -1.66
CA ASP A 221 0.10 26.76 -1.67
C ASP A 221 -1.40 26.42 -1.52
N LYS A 222 -1.81 25.27 -2.04
CA LYS A 222 -3.19 24.78 -1.91
C LYS A 222 -3.45 24.28 -0.48
N MET A 223 -2.49 23.59 0.10
CA MET A 223 -2.58 23.14 1.49
C MET A 223 -2.64 24.33 2.46
N ASP A 224 -1.86 25.35 2.23
CA ASP A 224 -1.83 26.55 3.06
C ASP A 224 -3.16 27.32 2.99
N ARG A 225 -3.75 27.46 1.79
CA ARG A 225 -5.10 28.05 1.63
C ARG A 225 -6.19 27.24 2.34
N LEU A 226 -6.14 25.91 2.28
CA LEU A 226 -7.10 25.06 3.01
C LEU A 226 -6.95 25.25 4.52
N LYS A 227 -5.73 25.25 5.05
CA LYS A 227 -5.45 25.52 6.46
C LYS A 227 -5.99 26.89 6.89
N GLU A 228 -5.75 27.93 6.10
CA GLU A 228 -6.21 29.28 6.39
C GLU A 228 -7.75 29.35 6.39
N ARG A 229 -8.42 28.74 5.39
CA ARG A 229 -9.89 28.70 5.28
C ARG A 229 -10.54 28.10 6.52
N TYR A 230 -10.02 26.98 7.02
CA TYR A 230 -10.59 26.25 8.14
C TYR A 230 -9.95 26.57 9.50
N ALA A 231 -9.00 27.51 9.58
CA ALA A 231 -8.25 27.85 10.80
C ALA A 231 -9.14 28.26 12.00
N LYS A 232 -10.36 28.76 11.75
CA LYS A 232 -11.30 29.15 12.80
C LYS A 232 -12.31 28.07 13.19
N ASN A 233 -12.29 26.94 12.49
CA ASN A 233 -13.16 25.80 12.79
C ASN A 233 -12.35 24.78 13.62
N PRO A 234 -12.61 24.64 14.93
CA PRO A 234 -11.83 23.75 15.79
C PRO A 234 -12.06 22.27 15.47
N ASP A 235 -13.08 21.93 14.71
CA ASP A 235 -13.47 20.57 14.38
C ASP A 235 -12.88 20.08 13.04
N ILE A 236 -12.12 20.94 12.32
CA ILE A 236 -11.49 20.57 11.04
C ILE A 236 -9.99 20.82 11.13
N ASP A 237 -9.19 19.76 10.95
CA ASP A 237 -7.74 19.81 10.88
C ASP A 237 -7.21 19.35 9.51
N ILE A 238 -6.26 20.12 8.97
CA ILE A 238 -5.55 19.77 7.72
C ILE A 238 -4.14 19.24 8.11
N GLN A 239 -4.05 17.93 8.29
CA GLN A 239 -2.83 17.27 8.74
C GLN A 239 -1.83 17.09 7.59
N THR A 240 -0.65 17.69 7.72
CA THR A 240 0.44 17.56 6.75
C THR A 240 1.67 16.85 7.34
N ASP A 241 1.61 16.41 8.59
CA ASP A 241 2.57 15.54 9.24
C ASP A 241 2.10 14.08 9.18
N PHE A 242 2.96 13.19 8.72
CA PHE A 242 2.69 11.78 8.49
C PHE A 242 3.53 10.87 9.41
N SER A 243 4.12 11.41 10.45
CA SER A 243 5.00 10.68 11.38
C SER A 243 4.28 9.59 12.18
N SER A 244 2.95 9.68 12.32
CA SER A 244 2.13 8.73 13.08
C SER A 244 0.94 8.21 12.28
N ASN A 245 0.50 6.99 12.58
CA ASN A 245 -0.75 6.40 12.10
C ASN A 245 -1.91 6.57 13.10
N SER A 246 -1.74 7.36 14.17
CA SER A 246 -2.76 7.53 15.21
C SER A 246 -4.10 7.96 14.62
N THR A 247 -4.11 8.97 13.75
CA THR A 247 -5.35 9.46 13.09
C THR A 247 -6.05 8.38 12.27
N VAL A 248 -5.33 7.40 11.71
CA VAL A 248 -5.91 6.26 11.00
C VAL A 248 -6.61 5.32 11.97
N PHE A 249 -6.02 5.07 13.14
CA PHE A 249 -6.59 4.18 14.15
C PHE A 249 -7.74 4.79 14.91
N GLU A 250 -7.69 6.10 15.18
CA GLU A 250 -8.71 6.87 15.90
C GLU A 250 -9.97 7.10 15.05
N ALA A 251 -9.85 7.17 13.73
CA ALA A 251 -10.98 7.43 12.86
C ALA A 251 -12.12 6.40 13.05
N ASP A 252 -13.35 6.90 13.17
CA ASP A 252 -14.57 6.09 13.18
C ASP A 252 -15.01 5.73 11.75
N LEU A 253 -14.64 6.59 10.77
CA LEU A 253 -14.92 6.40 9.35
C LEU A 253 -13.84 7.04 8.50
N LEU A 254 -13.44 6.35 7.44
CA LEU A 254 -12.56 6.86 6.41
C LEU A 254 -13.36 7.35 5.20
N VAL A 255 -13.02 8.52 4.68
CA VAL A 255 -13.46 9.02 3.38
C VAL A 255 -12.27 9.06 2.45
N THR A 256 -12.36 8.41 1.30
CA THR A 256 -11.27 8.36 0.32
C THR A 256 -11.82 8.19 -1.10
N ASP A 257 -10.95 8.24 -2.09
CA ASP A 257 -11.31 7.97 -3.48
C ASP A 257 -10.68 6.66 -4.00
N TRP A 258 -9.55 6.72 -4.68
CA TRP A 258 -8.85 5.56 -5.27
C TRP A 258 -7.50 5.29 -4.58
N SER A 259 -7.45 5.46 -3.27
CA SER A 259 -6.24 5.24 -2.47
C SER A 259 -6.23 3.88 -1.80
N GLY A 260 -5.06 3.22 -1.79
CA GLY A 260 -4.85 1.94 -1.10
C GLY A 260 -5.07 1.98 0.42
N ILE A 261 -5.10 3.18 1.03
CA ILE A 261 -5.42 3.34 2.45
C ILE A 261 -6.81 2.78 2.81
N ALA A 262 -7.73 2.68 1.84
CA ALA A 262 -9.04 2.09 2.05
C ALA A 262 -8.95 0.65 2.59
N TYR A 263 -8.07 -0.16 2.01
CA TYR A 263 -7.84 -1.54 2.44
C TYR A 263 -7.11 -1.59 3.78
N GLU A 264 -6.04 -0.83 3.91
CA GLU A 264 -5.25 -0.75 5.14
C GLU A 264 -6.12 -0.35 6.32
N TYR A 265 -6.96 0.69 6.16
CA TYR A 265 -7.89 1.14 7.18
C TYR A 265 -8.98 0.09 7.49
N ALA A 266 -9.75 -0.31 6.47
CA ALA A 266 -10.90 -1.19 6.68
C ALA A 266 -10.47 -2.57 7.18
N PHE A 267 -9.38 -3.13 6.63
CA PHE A 267 -8.92 -4.45 7.04
C PHE A 267 -8.24 -4.46 8.42
N THR A 268 -7.70 -3.32 8.84
CA THR A 268 -7.15 -3.17 10.20
C THR A 268 -8.26 -2.95 11.22
N THR A 269 -9.12 -1.96 10.98
CA THR A 269 -10.07 -1.46 11.98
C THR A 269 -11.44 -2.14 11.95
N LYS A 270 -11.77 -2.81 10.87
CA LYS A 270 -13.10 -3.36 10.54
C LYS A 270 -14.19 -2.29 10.47
N LYS A 271 -13.82 -1.04 10.19
CA LYS A 271 -14.73 0.10 10.07
C LYS A 271 -15.01 0.44 8.61
N PRO A 272 -16.19 1.02 8.30
CA PRO A 272 -16.59 1.31 6.93
C PRO A 272 -15.82 2.48 6.29
N VAL A 273 -15.88 2.52 4.95
CA VAL A 273 -15.27 3.55 4.12
C VAL A 273 -16.34 4.24 3.28
N LEU A 274 -16.31 5.56 3.20
CA LEU A 274 -17.05 6.34 2.20
C LEU A 274 -16.13 6.60 1.00
N PHE A 275 -16.49 6.06 -0.15
CA PHE A 275 -15.75 6.24 -1.38
C PHE A 275 -16.32 7.37 -2.22
N VAL A 276 -15.50 8.36 -2.55
CA VAL A 276 -15.88 9.41 -3.49
C VAL A 276 -15.56 8.96 -4.90
N ASP A 277 -16.54 9.01 -5.80
CA ASP A 277 -16.42 8.56 -7.19
C ASP A 277 -15.74 9.61 -8.09
N THR A 278 -14.54 10.06 -7.68
CA THR A 278 -13.66 10.84 -8.54
C THR A 278 -13.21 10.01 -9.75
N PRO A 279 -12.61 10.61 -10.80
CA PRO A 279 -12.10 9.85 -11.93
C PRO A 279 -11.21 8.69 -11.50
N MET A 280 -11.46 7.50 -12.03
CA MET A 280 -10.80 6.26 -11.65
C MET A 280 -9.28 6.34 -11.89
N LYS A 281 -8.49 5.95 -10.90
CA LYS A 281 -7.03 5.90 -10.99
C LYS A 281 -6.59 4.64 -11.74
N VAL A 282 -6.40 4.76 -13.03
CA VAL A 282 -5.93 3.68 -13.90
C VAL A 282 -4.52 3.97 -14.38
N MET A 283 -3.57 3.11 -14.01
CA MET A 283 -2.19 3.19 -14.47
C MET A 283 -1.94 2.31 -15.70
N ASN A 284 -2.73 1.25 -15.86
CA ASN A 284 -2.71 0.36 -17.00
C ASN A 284 -3.99 0.53 -17.84
N PRO A 285 -3.95 1.25 -18.97
CA PRO A 285 -5.14 1.42 -19.83
C PRO A 285 -5.61 0.11 -20.44
N GLU A 286 -4.78 -0.93 -20.43
CA GLU A 286 -5.08 -2.25 -20.99
C GLU A 286 -5.66 -3.23 -19.96
N TYR A 287 -5.93 -2.79 -18.71
CA TYR A 287 -6.38 -3.67 -17.64
C TYR A 287 -7.62 -4.50 -18.00
N GLN A 288 -8.48 -3.96 -18.84
CA GLN A 288 -9.71 -4.64 -19.31
C GLN A 288 -9.44 -5.80 -20.28
N LYS A 289 -8.21 -5.97 -20.78
CA LYS A 289 -7.83 -7.14 -21.60
C LYS A 289 -7.73 -8.42 -20.77
N ILE A 290 -7.62 -8.26 -19.46
CA ILE A 290 -7.60 -9.38 -18.51
C ILE A 290 -9.02 -9.59 -18.02
N ASP A 291 -9.51 -10.82 -18.10
CA ASP A 291 -10.87 -11.21 -17.70
C ASP A 291 -11.00 -11.29 -16.16
N THR A 292 -10.74 -10.16 -15.50
CA THR A 292 -10.94 -9.98 -14.06
C THR A 292 -11.51 -8.60 -13.78
N VAL A 293 -12.31 -8.49 -12.73
CA VAL A 293 -12.72 -7.17 -12.21
C VAL A 293 -11.74 -6.77 -11.11
N PRO A 294 -10.99 -5.66 -11.28
CA PRO A 294 -10.05 -5.20 -10.26
C PRO A 294 -10.68 -5.02 -8.88
N ILE A 295 -9.96 -5.45 -7.84
CA ILE A 295 -10.41 -5.30 -6.45
C ILE A 295 -10.75 -3.84 -6.11
N ASN A 296 -10.05 -2.89 -6.68
CA ASN A 296 -10.29 -1.45 -6.55
C ASN A 296 -11.71 -1.02 -6.95
N ILE A 297 -12.39 -1.79 -7.78
CA ILE A 297 -13.74 -1.50 -8.25
C ILE A 297 -14.78 -2.14 -7.33
N TRP A 298 -14.75 -3.48 -7.20
CA TRP A 298 -15.82 -4.20 -6.52
C TRP A 298 -15.72 -4.18 -5.00
N MET A 299 -14.53 -4.00 -4.43
CA MET A 299 -14.34 -3.95 -2.98
C MET A 299 -15.08 -2.77 -2.33
N ARG A 300 -15.26 -1.68 -3.06
CA ARG A 300 -15.94 -0.48 -2.58
C ARG A 300 -17.36 -0.78 -2.07
N ASP A 301 -18.04 -1.74 -2.71
CA ASP A 301 -19.39 -2.17 -2.31
C ASP A 301 -19.37 -3.16 -1.13
N VAL A 302 -18.21 -3.77 -0.84
CA VAL A 302 -18.04 -4.69 0.30
C VAL A 302 -17.73 -3.94 1.59
N ILE A 303 -16.80 -2.99 1.53
CA ILE A 303 -16.28 -2.31 2.73
C ILE A 303 -16.87 -0.91 2.95
N GLY A 304 -17.78 -0.44 2.10
CA GLY A 304 -18.31 0.91 2.23
C GLY A 304 -19.48 1.25 1.33
N ASP A 305 -19.68 2.54 1.16
CA ASP A 305 -20.69 3.15 0.27
C ASP A 305 -20.00 4.20 -0.62
N ARG A 306 -20.72 4.75 -1.60
CA ARG A 306 -20.21 5.68 -2.59
C ARG A 306 -20.86 7.04 -2.50
N LEU A 307 -20.08 8.10 -2.79
CA LEU A 307 -20.54 9.49 -2.92
C LEU A 307 -20.18 10.03 -4.31
N ASP A 308 -21.15 10.57 -5.00
CA ASP A 308 -20.95 11.34 -6.22
C ASP A 308 -20.25 12.68 -5.86
N PRO A 309 -19.06 12.99 -6.41
CA PRO A 309 -18.35 14.24 -6.12
C PRO A 309 -19.12 15.50 -6.49
N ALA A 310 -20.15 15.41 -7.35
CA ALA A 310 -21.05 16.51 -7.66
C ALA A 310 -22.15 16.76 -6.61
N LYS A 311 -22.28 15.87 -5.63
CA LYS A 311 -23.33 15.88 -4.59
C LYS A 311 -22.73 15.97 -3.18
N THR A 312 -21.89 16.96 -2.96
CA THR A 312 -21.20 17.14 -1.67
C THR A 312 -22.17 17.39 -0.51
N GLU A 313 -23.37 17.87 -0.77
CA GLU A 313 -24.47 18.04 0.20
C GLU A 313 -25.03 16.72 0.75
N GLU A 314 -24.69 15.57 0.14
CA GLU A 314 -25.05 14.25 0.65
C GLU A 314 -23.98 13.67 1.61
N THR A 315 -22.83 14.34 1.82
CA THR A 315 -21.69 13.80 2.57
C THR A 315 -22.09 13.43 3.99
N GLU A 316 -22.72 14.33 4.75
CA GLU A 316 -23.11 14.07 6.13
C GLU A 316 -24.09 12.91 6.23
N SER A 317 -25.09 12.87 5.37
CA SER A 317 -26.09 11.80 5.38
C SER A 317 -25.49 10.43 5.10
N LYS A 318 -24.53 10.34 4.19
CA LYS A 318 -23.77 9.12 3.89
C LYS A 318 -22.87 8.71 5.06
N VAL A 319 -22.13 9.65 5.64
CA VAL A 319 -21.30 9.42 6.83
C VAL A 319 -22.13 8.86 7.98
N ARG A 320 -23.22 9.51 8.32
CA ARG A 320 -24.12 9.10 9.40
C ARG A 320 -24.67 7.68 9.15
N ASN A 321 -25.16 7.41 7.95
CA ASN A 321 -25.69 6.08 7.59
C ASN A 321 -24.63 4.96 7.75
N LEU A 322 -23.39 5.21 7.34
CA LEU A 322 -22.29 4.26 7.50
C LEU A 322 -21.93 4.03 8.98
N LEU A 323 -21.93 5.10 9.79
CA LEU A 323 -21.68 5.01 11.23
C LEU A 323 -22.79 4.26 11.96
N GLU A 324 -24.06 4.42 11.56
CA GLU A 324 -25.21 3.68 12.10
C GLU A 324 -25.12 2.19 11.76
N GLN A 325 -24.57 1.82 10.60
CA GLN A 325 -24.41 0.45 10.13
C GLN A 325 -23.03 -0.16 10.48
N LYS A 326 -22.25 0.48 11.34
CA LYS A 326 -20.85 0.09 11.62
C LYS A 326 -20.69 -1.39 12.01
N ASP A 327 -21.62 -1.93 12.79
CA ASP A 327 -21.54 -3.33 13.27
C ASP A 327 -21.77 -4.33 12.12
N ALA A 328 -22.69 -4.03 11.21
CA ALA A 328 -22.90 -4.85 10.01
C ALA A 328 -21.70 -4.80 9.04
N TYR A 329 -21.05 -3.64 8.93
CA TYR A 329 -19.79 -3.52 8.18
C TYR A 329 -18.65 -4.25 8.86
N HIS A 330 -18.54 -4.15 10.19
CA HIS A 330 -17.53 -4.87 10.96
C HIS A 330 -17.56 -6.37 10.64
N ASP A 331 -18.71 -7.02 10.82
CA ASP A 331 -18.86 -8.46 10.60
C ASP A 331 -18.56 -8.86 9.14
N ARG A 332 -19.01 -8.02 8.19
CA ARG A 332 -18.77 -8.24 6.76
C ARG A 332 -17.30 -8.13 6.40
N ILE A 333 -16.61 -7.09 6.90
CA ILE A 333 -15.20 -6.84 6.62
C ILE A 333 -14.34 -7.91 7.30
N GLU A 334 -14.65 -8.29 8.55
CA GLU A 334 -13.93 -9.33 9.28
C GLU A 334 -13.98 -10.66 8.50
N LYS A 335 -15.16 -11.12 8.16
CA LYS A 335 -15.35 -12.33 7.37
C LYS A 335 -14.63 -12.27 6.03
N PHE A 336 -14.72 -11.12 5.35
CA PHE A 336 -14.04 -10.94 4.07
C PHE A 336 -12.52 -11.06 4.21
N VAL A 337 -11.91 -10.39 5.19
CA VAL A 337 -10.46 -10.41 5.41
C VAL A 337 -9.96 -11.82 5.72
N GLU A 338 -10.68 -12.57 6.56
CA GLU A 338 -10.35 -13.96 6.90
C GLU A 338 -10.40 -14.90 5.69
N GLU A 339 -11.37 -14.71 4.81
CA GLU A 339 -11.56 -15.59 3.64
C GLU A 339 -10.69 -15.21 2.44
N TYR A 340 -10.26 -13.95 2.34
CA TYR A 340 -9.71 -13.40 1.10
C TYR A 340 -8.22 -13.08 1.19
N VAL A 341 -7.74 -12.58 2.33
CA VAL A 341 -6.32 -12.26 2.54
C VAL A 341 -5.59 -13.54 2.95
N TYR A 342 -4.49 -13.83 2.28
CA TYR A 342 -3.69 -15.02 2.59
C TYR A 342 -2.96 -14.86 3.93
N ASN A 343 -2.83 -15.96 4.66
CA ASN A 343 -1.98 -16.10 5.85
C ASN A 343 -2.02 -14.92 6.83
N LEU A 344 -3.18 -14.36 7.06
CA LEU A 344 -3.38 -13.21 7.97
C LEU A 344 -2.74 -13.48 9.35
N GLY A 345 -1.88 -12.58 9.79
CA GLY A 345 -1.10 -12.70 11.03
C GLY A 345 0.16 -13.57 10.92
N ASN A 346 0.40 -14.23 9.77
CA ASN A 346 1.54 -15.12 9.55
C ASN A 346 2.34 -14.78 8.29
N SER A 347 2.09 -13.64 7.64
CA SER A 347 2.73 -13.26 6.38
C SER A 347 4.25 -13.21 6.48
N ALA A 348 4.78 -12.74 7.61
CA ALA A 348 6.21 -12.67 7.88
C ALA A 348 6.88 -14.05 7.82
N GLU A 349 6.31 -15.02 8.51
CA GLU A 349 6.82 -16.39 8.55
C GLU A 349 6.76 -17.06 7.18
N VAL A 350 5.63 -16.95 6.48
CA VAL A 350 5.44 -17.54 5.15
C VAL A 350 6.44 -16.97 4.15
N GLY A 351 6.59 -15.64 4.10
CA GLY A 351 7.53 -14.99 3.21
C GLY A 351 8.99 -15.33 3.50
N ALA A 352 9.36 -15.33 4.78
CA ALA A 352 10.72 -15.66 5.21
C ALA A 352 11.07 -17.13 4.95
N LYS A 353 10.18 -18.06 5.26
CA LYS A 353 10.39 -19.50 5.00
C LYS A 353 10.60 -19.80 3.52
N TYR A 354 9.85 -19.10 2.64
CA TYR A 354 10.09 -19.27 1.22
C TYR A 354 11.49 -18.82 0.79
N ILE A 355 11.97 -17.66 1.29
CA ILE A 355 13.35 -17.18 1.01
C ILE A 355 14.38 -18.22 1.46
N VAL A 356 14.24 -18.75 2.67
CA VAL A 356 15.14 -19.81 3.20
C VAL A 356 15.10 -21.06 2.31
N GLN A 357 13.92 -21.47 1.86
CA GLN A 357 13.77 -22.61 0.95
C GLN A 357 14.43 -22.35 -0.40
N ALA A 358 14.25 -21.17 -0.99
CA ALA A 358 14.87 -20.79 -2.25
C ALA A 358 16.40 -20.88 -2.17
N LEU A 359 17.01 -20.31 -1.13
CA LEU A 359 18.44 -20.40 -0.86
C LEU A 359 18.94 -21.84 -0.71
N SER A 360 18.17 -22.70 -0.02
CA SER A 360 18.53 -24.10 0.19
C SER A 360 18.52 -24.91 -1.12
N LEU A 361 17.59 -24.66 -2.01
CA LEU A 361 17.49 -25.34 -3.30
C LEU A 361 18.64 -24.99 -4.24
N ILE A 362 19.12 -23.76 -4.23
CA ILE A 362 20.25 -23.30 -5.03
C ILE A 362 21.53 -24.04 -4.59
N HIS A 363 21.77 -24.14 -3.28
CA HIS A 363 22.98 -24.82 -2.74
C HIS A 363 22.96 -26.33 -2.86
N ILE A 364 21.82 -26.98 -3.16
CA ILE A 364 21.76 -28.43 -3.42
C ILE A 364 22.07 -28.75 -4.90
N SER A 365 21.91 -27.78 -5.80
CA SER A 365 22.14 -27.91 -7.24
C SER A 365 23.58 -27.61 -7.67
N GLU A 366 24.42 -27.10 -6.79
CA GLU A 366 25.87 -26.96 -6.94
C GLU A 366 26.60 -28.23 -6.43
#